data_b06e7dc14e9465dc5c35686d8591015f
#
_entry.id   b06e7dc14e9465dc5c35686d8591015f
#
_cell.length_a   1.000
_cell.length_b   1.000
_cell.length_c   1.000
_cell.angle_alpha   90.00
_cell.angle_beta   90.00
_cell.angle_gamma   90.00
#
_symmetry.space_group_name_H-M   'P 1'
#
loop_
_entity.id
_entity.type
_entity.pdbx_description
1 polymer ?
#
loop_
_entity_poly.entity_id
_entity_poly.type
_entity_poly.pdbx_seq_one_letter_code
_entity_poly.pdbx_strand_id
1 'polypeptide(L)'
;MPTTVGDEGGFAPNLPSNESALQLLVEAIDKAGYTPGTDIALACDCAATEFHKDCKYVLAAENRALTSEQFADMLATWCDKYPIISIEDGMAEDDWSGWKYLTDRLGKHVQIVGDDLFV
;
A
#
# COMPACT_ATOMS: atom_id res chain seq x y z
N MET A 1 -9.63 -19.35 4.91
CA MET A 1 -9.61 -17.99 4.36
C MET A 1 -10.52 -17.92 3.15
N PRO A 2 -11.39 -16.89 3.05
CA PRO A 2 -12.23 -16.73 1.86
C PRO A 2 -11.39 -16.53 0.60
N THR A 3 -11.85 -17.10 -0.50
CA THR A 3 -11.18 -16.99 -1.80
C THR A 3 -12.02 -16.16 -2.78
N THR A 4 -12.71 -15.12 -2.25
CA THR A 4 -13.45 -14.19 -3.09
C THR A 4 -12.51 -13.49 -4.08
N VAL A 5 -13.02 -13.15 -5.24
CA VAL A 5 -12.24 -12.62 -6.36
C VAL A 5 -12.61 -11.15 -6.57
N GLY A 6 -11.61 -10.29 -6.73
CA GLY A 6 -11.80 -8.88 -7.07
C GLY A 6 -12.07 -8.66 -8.55
N ASP A 7 -12.28 -7.41 -8.93
CA ASP A 7 -12.65 -7.02 -10.29
C ASP A 7 -11.62 -7.43 -11.35
N GLU A 8 -10.36 -7.49 -10.97
CA GLU A 8 -9.26 -7.86 -11.86
C GLU A 8 -8.90 -9.34 -11.78
N GLY A 9 -9.69 -10.14 -11.06
CA GLY A 9 -9.51 -11.59 -10.98
C GLY A 9 -8.59 -12.08 -9.87
N GLY A 10 -7.94 -11.18 -9.12
CA GLY A 10 -7.13 -11.55 -7.96
C GLY A 10 -8.00 -11.92 -6.76
N PHE A 11 -7.43 -12.65 -5.82
CA PHE A 11 -8.12 -12.96 -4.57
C PHE A 11 -8.30 -11.69 -3.71
N ALA A 12 -9.48 -11.56 -3.12
CA ALA A 12 -9.84 -10.41 -2.29
C ALA A 12 -10.38 -10.88 -0.92
N PRO A 13 -9.52 -11.48 -0.07
CA PRO A 13 -9.95 -11.96 1.23
C PRO A 13 -10.24 -10.79 2.19
N ASN A 14 -11.15 -11.01 3.13
CA ASN A 14 -11.37 -10.06 4.22
C ASN A 14 -10.28 -10.26 5.27
N LEU A 15 -9.44 -9.24 5.45
CA LEU A 15 -8.32 -9.27 6.39
C LEU A 15 -8.53 -8.22 7.49
N PRO A 16 -7.98 -8.45 8.70
CA PRO A 16 -8.19 -7.52 9.83
C PRO A 16 -7.52 -6.16 9.63
N SER A 17 -6.48 -6.09 8.79
CA SER A 17 -5.78 -4.84 8.50
C SER A 17 -5.15 -4.88 7.11
N ASN A 18 -4.76 -3.73 6.59
CA ASN A 18 -4.05 -3.64 5.32
C ASN A 18 -2.67 -4.30 5.41
N GLU A 19 -2.00 -4.16 6.54
CA GLU A 19 -0.69 -4.78 6.76
C GLU A 19 -0.79 -6.31 6.72
N SER A 20 -1.93 -6.88 7.10
CA SER A 20 -2.15 -8.33 7.03
C SER A 20 -1.98 -8.88 5.62
N ALA A 21 -2.32 -8.10 4.60
CA ALA A 21 -2.11 -8.49 3.20
C ALA A 21 -0.62 -8.65 2.88
N LEU A 22 0.21 -7.73 3.37
CA LEU A 22 1.66 -7.81 3.18
C LEU A 22 2.26 -9.02 3.89
N GLN A 23 1.82 -9.28 5.12
CA GLN A 23 2.26 -10.45 5.89
C GLN A 23 1.89 -11.74 5.18
N LEU A 24 0.67 -11.83 4.66
CA LEU A 24 0.18 -12.99 3.93
C LEU A 24 0.98 -13.24 2.66
N LEU A 25 1.30 -12.19 1.91
CA LEU A 25 2.08 -12.30 0.67
C LEU A 25 3.51 -12.78 0.96
N VAL A 26 4.15 -12.25 1.98
CA VAL A 26 5.49 -12.70 2.38
C VAL A 26 5.46 -14.17 2.78
N GLU A 27 4.46 -14.58 3.54
CA GLU A 27 4.27 -15.99 3.93
C GLU A 27 4.06 -16.88 2.69
N ALA A 28 3.27 -16.41 1.73
CA ALA A 28 3.02 -17.15 0.49
C ALA A 28 4.29 -17.32 -0.34
N ILE A 29 5.12 -16.26 -0.44
CA ILE A 29 6.40 -16.34 -1.14
C ILE A 29 7.30 -17.38 -0.50
N ASP A 30 7.39 -17.37 0.81
CA ASP A 30 8.21 -18.32 1.57
C ASP A 30 7.70 -19.75 1.39
N LYS A 31 6.39 -19.97 1.50
CA LYS A 31 5.79 -21.29 1.30
C LYS A 31 5.94 -21.82 -0.12
N ALA A 32 6.03 -20.94 -1.09
CA ALA A 32 6.27 -21.32 -2.49
C ALA A 32 7.73 -21.71 -2.76
N GLY A 33 8.61 -21.56 -1.78
CA GLY A 33 10.02 -21.92 -1.92
C GLY A 33 10.92 -20.80 -2.42
N TYR A 34 10.42 -19.55 -2.41
CA TYR A 34 11.20 -18.39 -2.83
C TYR A 34 11.58 -17.51 -1.64
N THR A 35 12.63 -16.72 -1.81
CA THR A 35 13.10 -15.80 -0.76
C THR A 35 12.48 -14.42 -0.99
N PRO A 36 11.68 -13.92 -0.01
CA PRO A 36 11.13 -12.56 -0.13
C PRO A 36 12.22 -11.51 -0.25
N GLY A 37 12.06 -10.60 -1.20
CA GLY A 37 13.01 -9.52 -1.46
C GLY A 37 14.13 -9.89 -2.41
N THR A 38 14.61 -11.11 -2.38
CA THR A 38 15.69 -11.60 -3.26
C THR A 38 15.13 -12.17 -4.56
N ASP A 39 14.17 -13.10 -4.43
CA ASP A 39 13.55 -13.75 -5.58
C ASP A 39 12.29 -13.02 -6.03
N ILE A 40 11.47 -12.58 -5.08
CA ILE A 40 10.20 -11.90 -5.33
C ILE A 40 10.07 -10.73 -4.36
N ALA A 41 9.86 -9.54 -4.90
CA ALA A 41 9.57 -8.33 -4.12
C ALA A 41 8.08 -8.01 -4.20
N LEU A 42 7.64 -7.03 -3.40
CA LEU A 42 6.26 -6.59 -3.38
C LEU A 42 6.09 -5.24 -4.07
N ALA A 43 4.95 -5.05 -4.70
CA ALA A 43 4.50 -3.76 -5.21
C ALA A 43 3.08 -3.52 -4.68
N CYS A 44 2.82 -2.31 -4.20
CA CYS A 44 1.53 -1.94 -3.63
C CYS A 44 0.84 -0.93 -4.52
N ASP A 45 -0.45 -1.15 -4.79
CA ASP A 45 -1.33 -0.13 -5.34
C ASP A 45 -2.32 0.23 -4.22
N CYS A 46 -2.11 1.40 -3.63
CA CYS A 46 -2.92 1.84 -2.49
C CYS A 46 -4.29 2.35 -2.91
N ALA A 47 -4.42 2.87 -4.14
CA ALA A 47 -5.63 3.50 -4.65
C ALA A 47 -6.21 4.49 -3.63
N ALA A 48 -5.36 5.35 -3.08
CA ALA A 48 -5.65 6.13 -1.88
C ALA A 48 -6.80 7.12 -2.05
N THR A 49 -7.10 7.54 -3.27
CA THR A 49 -8.26 8.40 -3.56
C THR A 49 -9.56 7.77 -3.05
N GLU A 50 -9.68 6.45 -3.11
CA GLU A 50 -10.91 5.73 -2.75
C GLU A 50 -11.26 5.84 -1.27
N PHE A 51 -10.28 6.08 -0.40
CA PHE A 51 -10.54 6.21 1.05
C PHE A 51 -10.08 7.54 1.63
N HIS A 52 -9.84 8.54 0.78
CA HIS A 52 -9.51 9.90 1.21
C HIS A 52 -10.80 10.70 1.39
N LYS A 53 -11.04 11.19 2.60
CA LYS A 53 -12.26 11.92 2.94
C LYS A 53 -11.97 12.95 4.02
N ASP A 54 -12.47 14.18 3.82
CA ASP A 54 -12.31 15.27 4.78
C ASP A 54 -10.83 15.49 5.17
N CYS A 55 -9.95 15.47 4.19
CA CYS A 55 -8.49 15.61 4.36
C CYS A 55 -7.85 14.50 5.19
N LYS A 56 -8.50 13.36 5.31
CA LYS A 56 -8.01 12.20 6.06
C LYS A 56 -8.06 10.93 5.22
N TYR A 57 -7.14 10.02 5.50
CA TYR A 57 -7.16 8.67 4.94
C TYR A 57 -7.85 7.75 5.94
N VAL A 58 -9.04 7.28 5.58
CA VAL A 58 -9.90 6.49 6.46
C VAL A 58 -9.68 5.01 6.21
N LEU A 59 -9.06 4.32 7.17
CA LEU A 59 -8.83 2.88 7.11
C LEU A 59 -9.96 2.19 7.86
N ALA A 60 -11.04 1.88 7.14
CA ALA A 60 -12.28 1.40 7.74
C ALA A 60 -12.10 0.09 8.51
N ALA A 61 -11.33 -0.86 7.96
CA ALA A 61 -11.08 -2.15 8.61
C ALA A 61 -10.34 -2.02 9.93
N GLU A 62 -9.54 -0.96 10.10
CA GLU A 62 -8.74 -0.70 11.30
C GLU A 62 -9.37 0.37 12.18
N ASN A 63 -10.50 0.94 11.76
CA ASN A 63 -11.18 2.04 12.46
C ASN A 63 -10.22 3.22 12.74
N ARG A 64 -9.43 3.62 11.76
CA ARG A 64 -8.43 4.70 11.86
C ARG A 64 -8.65 5.74 10.80
N ALA A 65 -8.38 7.01 11.14
CA ALA A 65 -8.33 8.13 10.21
C ALA A 65 -6.97 8.80 10.35
N LEU A 66 -6.20 8.85 9.27
CA LEU A 66 -4.81 9.34 9.26
C LEU A 66 -4.69 10.62 8.45
N THR A 67 -3.84 11.54 8.91
CA THR A 67 -3.42 12.68 8.08
C THR A 67 -2.55 12.18 6.93
N SER A 68 -2.28 13.04 5.94
CA SER A 68 -1.38 12.71 4.83
C SER A 68 0.00 12.27 5.32
N GLU A 69 0.56 13.00 6.29
CA GLU A 69 1.87 12.67 6.85
C GLU A 69 1.85 11.34 7.60
N GLN A 70 0.82 11.11 8.41
CA GLN A 70 0.68 9.85 9.14
C GLN A 70 0.55 8.67 8.20
N PHE A 71 -0.22 8.82 7.11
CA PHE A 71 -0.37 7.76 6.12
C PHE A 71 0.95 7.48 5.40
N ALA A 72 1.66 8.53 4.98
CA ALA A 72 2.98 8.39 4.37
C ALA A 72 3.98 7.71 5.31
N ASP A 73 3.98 8.07 6.59
CA ASP A 73 4.85 7.45 7.60
C ASP A 73 4.51 5.97 7.80
N MET A 74 3.23 5.61 7.74
CA MET A 74 2.80 4.21 7.78
C MET A 74 3.36 3.43 6.58
N LEU A 75 3.27 4.00 5.37
CA LEU A 75 3.84 3.39 4.17
C LEU A 75 5.35 3.23 4.29
N ALA A 76 6.02 4.23 4.85
CA ALA A 76 7.47 4.17 5.07
C ALA A 76 7.84 3.04 6.06
N THR A 77 7.06 2.87 7.12
CA THR A 77 7.26 1.77 8.07
C THR A 77 7.10 0.41 7.37
N TRP A 78 6.11 0.27 6.49
CA TRP A 78 5.93 -0.95 5.72
C TRP A 78 7.11 -1.22 4.78
N CYS A 79 7.67 -0.19 4.16
CA CYS A 79 8.85 -0.34 3.31
C CYS A 79 10.08 -0.82 4.09
N ASP A 80 10.17 -0.47 5.37
CA ASP A 80 11.25 -0.95 6.25
C ASP A 80 11.04 -2.41 6.68
N LYS A 81 9.77 -2.84 6.82
CA LYS A 81 9.44 -4.18 7.34
C LYS A 81 9.27 -5.22 6.23
N TYR A 82 8.88 -4.83 5.04
CA TYR A 82 8.54 -5.72 3.94
C TYR A 82 9.32 -5.36 2.69
N PRO A 83 9.55 -6.31 1.77
CA PRO A 83 10.33 -6.05 0.56
C PRO A 83 9.53 -5.32 -0.52
N ILE A 84 9.05 -4.12 -0.20
CA ILE A 84 8.28 -3.26 -1.10
C ILE A 84 9.23 -2.44 -1.96
N ILE A 85 9.09 -2.52 -3.28
CA ILE A 85 9.92 -1.77 -4.23
C ILE A 85 9.13 -0.70 -5.00
N SER A 86 7.80 -0.74 -4.94
CA SER A 86 6.95 0.20 -5.69
C SER A 86 5.66 0.47 -4.91
N ILE A 87 5.27 1.74 -4.88
CA ILE A 87 3.98 2.17 -4.32
C ILE A 87 3.27 3.00 -5.39
N GLU A 88 2.09 2.52 -5.80
CA GLU A 88 1.22 3.19 -6.75
C GLU A 88 0.07 3.86 -6.02
N ASP A 89 -0.24 5.10 -6.44
CA ASP A 89 -1.32 5.90 -5.88
C ASP A 89 -1.34 5.91 -4.34
N GLY A 90 -0.16 6.17 -3.76
CA GLY A 90 0.02 6.22 -2.31
C GLY A 90 -0.64 7.40 -1.63
N MET A 91 -1.08 8.40 -2.40
CA MET A 91 -1.84 9.56 -1.92
C MET A 91 -3.02 9.80 -2.84
N ALA A 92 -4.04 10.52 -2.34
CA ALA A 92 -5.18 10.91 -3.15
C ALA A 92 -4.75 11.81 -4.30
N GLU A 93 -5.48 11.77 -5.41
CA GLU A 93 -5.13 12.48 -6.65
C GLU A 93 -5.01 14.00 -6.48
N ASP A 94 -5.68 14.58 -5.49
CA ASP A 94 -5.66 16.02 -5.21
C ASP A 94 -4.82 16.41 -3.99
N ASP A 95 -4.19 15.45 -3.33
CA ASP A 95 -3.37 15.69 -2.12
C ASP A 95 -1.91 15.97 -2.49
N TRP A 96 -1.66 17.11 -3.13
CA TRP A 96 -0.33 17.46 -3.63
C TRP A 96 0.73 17.58 -2.52
N SER A 97 0.36 18.14 -1.38
CA SER A 97 1.30 18.23 -0.24
C SER A 97 1.64 16.84 0.30
N GLY A 98 0.66 15.93 0.31
CA GLY A 98 0.89 14.53 0.69
C GLY A 98 1.82 13.83 -0.30
N TRP A 99 1.62 14.05 -1.61
CA TRP A 99 2.49 13.50 -2.65
C TRP A 99 3.94 13.98 -2.47
N LYS A 100 4.11 15.26 -2.17
CA LYS A 100 5.45 15.81 -1.94
C LYS A 100 6.10 15.16 -0.73
N TYR A 101 5.38 15.06 0.37
CA TYR A 101 5.89 14.45 1.60
C TYR A 101 6.27 12.98 1.37
N LEU A 102 5.40 12.22 0.69
CA LEU A 102 5.67 10.82 0.38
C LEU A 102 6.92 10.67 -0.50
N THR A 103 7.03 11.49 -1.54
CA THR A 103 8.16 11.46 -2.47
C THR A 103 9.46 11.82 -1.77
N ASP A 104 9.46 12.86 -0.93
CA ASP A 104 10.64 13.25 -0.16
C ASP A 104 11.05 12.14 0.82
N ARG A 105 10.08 11.43 1.38
CA ARG A 105 10.30 10.38 2.38
C ARG A 105 10.82 9.09 1.78
N LEU A 106 10.29 8.67 0.63
CA LEU A 106 10.52 7.35 0.05
C LEU A 106 11.07 7.32 -1.37
N GLY A 107 11.02 8.43 -2.11
CA GLY A 107 11.29 8.42 -3.55
C GLY A 107 12.69 7.99 -3.97
N LYS A 108 13.66 7.98 -3.05
CA LYS A 108 15.03 7.52 -3.32
C LYS A 108 15.19 6.01 -3.16
N HIS A 109 14.26 5.35 -2.51
CA HIS A 109 14.36 3.93 -2.16
C HIS A 109 13.26 3.08 -2.79
N VAL A 110 12.13 3.70 -3.14
CA VAL A 110 10.94 3.03 -3.63
C VAL A 110 10.43 3.77 -4.85
N GLN A 111 10.00 3.04 -5.87
CA GLN A 111 9.36 3.65 -7.04
C GLN A 111 7.99 4.20 -6.64
N ILE A 112 7.76 5.48 -6.91
CA ILE A 112 6.49 6.14 -6.64
C ILE A 112 5.75 6.30 -7.97
N VAL A 113 4.55 5.70 -8.07
CA VAL A 113 3.78 5.60 -9.31
C VAL A 113 2.44 6.30 -9.14
N GLY A 114 1.98 6.97 -10.20
CA GLY A 114 0.63 7.51 -10.27
C GLY A 114 -0.11 6.92 -11.46
N ASP A 115 -1.32 6.43 -11.23
CA ASP A 115 -2.28 6.01 -12.26
C ASP A 115 -3.53 6.87 -12.13
N ASP A 116 -4.28 6.69 -11.06
CA ASP A 116 -5.46 7.52 -10.75
C ASP A 116 -5.10 9.00 -10.67
N LEU A 117 -3.89 9.31 -10.22
CA LEU A 117 -3.37 10.69 -10.15
C LEU A 117 -3.42 11.40 -11.50
N PHE A 118 -3.23 10.69 -12.61
CA PHE A 118 -3.09 11.26 -13.94
C PHE A 118 -4.33 11.11 -14.84
N VAL A 119 -5.39 10.54 -14.32
CA VAL A 119 -6.62 10.32 -15.08
C VAL A 119 -7.49 11.58 -15.14
#